data_2349db6503b20e10654d1c541aef2e90
#
_entry.id   2349db6503b20e10654d1c541aef2e90
#
_cell.length_a   1.000
_cell.length_b   1.000
_cell.length_c   1.000
_cell.angle_alpha   90.00
_cell.angle_beta   90.00
_cell.angle_gamma   90.00
#
_symmetry.space_group_name_H-M   'P 1'
#
loop_
_entity.id
_entity.type
_entity.pdbx_description
1 polymer ?
#
loop_
_entity_poly.entity_id
_entity_poly.type
_entity_poly.pdbx_seq_one_letter_code
_entity_poly.pdbx_strand_id
1 'polypeptide(L)'
;MRALLRQRRSGVRAGVGAAAALSLVGAALVQPGPATADTMPASGVPATVSADPLPTAQVNGVVWSMATVGNTVYATGNFTKARPAGVKEGGAGEVARGNIMAFDLTTGKLSTSFVHTLDGQGLRLMASPDGKRVYVGGDFTKVDGKDHNHLAAFDTATGKLIDAFAPNVKNRVRAIAATNSTVYVGGNFFNVNGKSRTRLAAVKASDGSNIDTWKPAANDDEVYALAVYGDRVIVGGRFQQLNGEKHVGIGAVSATNGGTLPWSSKPIPAKATEPDSAGKYGYSYVTDLRIQDGIVYGAADGERYHWFDGRFSAKASNGDLVWLDNCYGATYGILPVGQTVYAVGHPHDCTSLGAFPETDPVTYHRTIAETFDARGTDKAKPGTNSNYSGQPIPQLLDWFPKLGMGTFTKQYQAAWALTGNSNYVAMGGEFPNVNGKAQAGLVRFAVKASAPNKVGPEAANVKAPTVAKTSTGLKVTWTGTWDMDNGWLHYEVLRDSSTTALTSVKRLSKFWDEPSMTFTDTKAAKGKHTYRIRVKDPLGNTVTGPASAAVTW
;
A
#
# COMPACT_ATOMS: atom_id res chain seq x y z
N MET A 1 -1.85 10.32 -67.85
CA MET A 1 -0.82 10.79 -68.84
C MET A 1 0.46 10.92 -68.03
N ARG A 2 1.36 9.99 -68.13
CA ARG A 2 2.61 9.96 -68.94
C ARG A 2 3.41 11.26 -68.70
N ALA A 3 4.70 11.31 -68.36
CA ALA A 3 5.81 10.34 -68.36
C ALA A 3 7.05 11.08 -67.82
N LEU A 4 7.93 10.41 -67.15
CA LEU A 4 9.26 9.95 -67.54
C LEU A 4 10.46 10.94 -67.43
N LEU A 5 11.37 10.57 -66.51
CA LEU A 5 12.80 10.30 -66.69
C LEU A 5 13.74 11.43 -67.16
N ARG A 6 14.86 11.70 -66.45
CA ARG A 6 16.20 11.26 -66.87
C ARG A 6 17.30 11.60 -65.85
N GLN A 7 18.11 10.61 -65.62
CA GLN A 7 19.45 10.64 -65.02
C GLN A 7 20.43 11.58 -65.74
N ARG A 8 21.46 12.06 -65.02
CA ARG A 8 22.84 12.08 -65.57
C ARG A 8 23.88 11.95 -64.44
N ARG A 9 24.81 11.06 -64.70
CA ARG A 9 26.08 10.77 -64.01
C ARG A 9 27.18 11.74 -64.43
N SER A 10 28.20 11.88 -63.61
CA SER A 10 29.65 11.92 -63.74
C SER A 10 30.26 13.01 -62.85
N GLY A 11 31.40 12.88 -62.19
CA GLY A 11 32.55 12.03 -62.38
C GLY A 11 33.54 12.30 -61.23
N VAL A 12 34.39 11.34 -61.04
CA VAL A 12 35.49 11.20 -60.10
C VAL A 12 36.58 12.27 -60.20
N ARG A 13 37.12 12.74 -59.03
CA ARG A 13 38.58 12.98 -58.88
C ARG A 13 39.01 12.80 -57.43
N ALA A 14 40.03 11.98 -57.26
CA ALA A 14 40.71 11.64 -56.03
C ALA A 14 41.61 12.79 -55.55
N GLY A 15 41.67 12.94 -54.20
CA GLY A 15 42.67 13.78 -53.55
C GLY A 15 43.02 13.13 -52.21
N VAL A 16 44.26 12.67 -52.10
CA VAL A 16 44.87 12.07 -50.90
C VAL A 16 45.15 13.18 -49.91
N GLY A 17 44.69 12.97 -48.68
CA GLY A 17 44.95 13.85 -47.52
C GLY A 17 44.96 13.09 -46.23
N ALA A 18 46.04 13.17 -45.49
CA ALA A 18 46.48 12.40 -44.33
C ALA A 18 45.44 12.29 -43.20
N ALA A 19 45.33 11.08 -42.70
CA ALA A 19 44.57 10.74 -41.49
C ALA A 19 45.30 11.21 -40.23
N ALA A 20 44.69 12.15 -39.49
CA ALA A 20 44.98 12.35 -38.08
C ALA A 20 43.88 11.63 -37.24
N ALA A 21 44.24 10.53 -36.64
CA ALA A 21 43.35 9.81 -35.71
C ALA A 21 43.22 10.61 -34.40
N LEU A 22 42.12 11.34 -34.25
CA LEU A 22 41.65 11.79 -32.93
C LEU A 22 40.82 10.65 -32.29
N SER A 23 41.41 9.98 -31.32
CA SER A 23 40.68 9.08 -30.39
C SER A 23 39.75 9.91 -29.52
N LEU A 24 38.50 10.02 -29.89
CA LEU A 24 37.42 10.43 -29.01
C LEU A 24 37.16 9.31 -28.01
N VAL A 25 37.68 9.45 -26.79
CA VAL A 25 37.22 8.71 -25.63
C VAL A 25 35.80 9.20 -25.36
N GLY A 26 34.81 8.45 -25.84
CA GLY A 26 33.42 8.63 -25.50
C GLY A 26 33.23 8.35 -24.02
N ALA A 27 33.16 9.40 -23.19
CA ALA A 27 32.59 9.30 -21.87
C ALA A 27 31.12 8.89 -22.04
N ALA A 28 30.82 7.62 -21.84
CA ALA A 28 29.46 7.16 -21.67
C ALA A 28 28.91 7.88 -20.43
N LEU A 29 28.04 8.85 -20.67
CA LEU A 29 27.16 9.38 -19.64
C LEU A 29 26.31 8.21 -19.16
N VAL A 30 26.71 7.60 -18.07
CA VAL A 30 25.87 6.70 -17.29
C VAL A 30 24.73 7.58 -16.78
N GLN A 31 23.60 7.53 -17.48
CA GLN A 31 22.36 8.06 -16.91
C GLN A 31 22.13 7.32 -15.58
N PRO A 32 21.93 8.03 -14.47
CA PRO A 32 21.50 7.35 -13.27
C PRO A 32 20.16 6.70 -13.58
N GLY A 33 20.13 5.37 -13.60
CA GLY A 33 18.90 4.60 -13.67
C GLY A 33 17.99 5.01 -12.52
N PRO A 34 16.66 4.87 -12.66
CA PRO A 34 15.73 5.22 -11.59
C PRO A 34 16.15 4.56 -10.30
N ALA A 35 16.21 5.35 -9.24
CA ALA A 35 16.56 4.89 -7.90
C ALA A 35 15.60 3.77 -7.48
N THR A 36 16.12 2.57 -7.35
CA THR A 36 15.38 1.36 -6.98
C THR A 36 15.41 1.21 -5.47
N ALA A 37 14.24 1.08 -4.86
CA ALA A 37 14.06 0.94 -3.42
C ALA A 37 13.32 -0.35 -3.08
N ASP A 38 13.32 -1.29 -2.73
CA ASP A 38 13.65 -2.49 -1.99
C ASP A 38 15.09 -2.61 -2.29
N THR A 39 15.69 -2.67 -1.29
CA THR A 39 17.07 -2.38 -1.30
C THR A 39 17.85 -3.18 -2.33
N MET A 40 17.39 -4.28 -2.85
CA MET A 40 17.94 -4.97 -4.04
C MET A 40 17.02 -6.12 -4.47
N PRO A 41 15.86 -5.88 -5.08
CA PRO A 41 15.00 -6.95 -5.55
C PRO A 41 15.71 -7.83 -6.57
N ALA A 42 15.24 -9.05 -6.73
CA ALA A 42 15.65 -9.87 -7.85
C ALA A 42 15.36 -9.15 -9.17
N SER A 43 16.15 -9.40 -10.21
CA SER A 43 15.92 -8.82 -11.53
C SER A 43 14.46 -9.02 -11.98
N GLY A 44 13.81 -7.94 -12.40
CA GLY A 44 12.41 -7.95 -12.83
C GLY A 44 11.37 -7.87 -11.71
N VAL A 45 11.76 -7.81 -10.43
CA VAL A 45 10.87 -7.55 -9.30
C VAL A 45 10.88 -6.04 -8.99
N PRO A 46 9.71 -5.37 -8.82
CA PRO A 46 9.68 -3.96 -8.50
C PRO A 46 10.21 -3.69 -7.09
N ALA A 47 10.69 -2.48 -6.91
CA ALA A 47 11.21 -2.03 -5.65
C ALA A 47 10.10 -1.49 -4.74
N THR A 48 10.27 -1.66 -3.41
CA THR A 48 9.42 -1.08 -2.38
C THR A 48 10.08 0.15 -1.74
N VAL A 49 9.36 0.89 -0.91
CA VAL A 49 9.98 1.76 0.08
C VAL A 49 10.68 0.91 1.14
N SER A 50 11.70 1.47 1.82
CA SER A 50 12.34 0.79 2.97
C SER A 50 11.32 0.61 4.12
N ALA A 51 11.50 -0.42 4.93
CA ALA A 51 10.73 -0.64 6.14
C ALA A 51 11.15 0.26 7.32
N ASP A 52 12.11 1.17 7.13
CA ASP A 52 12.52 2.16 8.14
C ASP A 52 11.45 3.22 8.36
N PRO A 53 10.82 3.31 9.54
CA PRO A 53 9.87 4.36 9.84
C PRO A 53 10.57 5.72 9.95
N LEU A 54 10.06 6.71 9.23
CA LEU A 54 10.56 8.08 9.30
C LEU A 54 9.87 8.88 10.43
N PRO A 55 10.56 9.82 11.06
CA PRO A 55 9.95 10.74 12.02
C PRO A 55 8.72 11.41 11.42
N THR A 56 7.53 11.21 12.01
CA THR A 56 6.24 11.68 11.49
C THR A 56 5.39 12.24 12.62
N ALA A 57 4.63 13.30 12.35
CA ALA A 57 3.61 13.79 13.29
C ALA A 57 2.69 12.65 13.75
N GLN A 58 2.11 12.79 14.93
CA GLN A 58 1.29 11.76 15.58
C GLN A 58 -0.09 12.31 15.97
N VAL A 59 -1.05 11.45 16.18
CA VAL A 59 -2.39 11.79 16.69
C VAL A 59 -2.75 10.94 17.91
N ASN A 60 -3.76 11.38 18.68
CA ASN A 60 -4.26 10.69 19.89
C ASN A 60 -5.52 9.86 19.61
N GLY A 61 -5.74 9.42 18.39
CA GLY A 61 -6.93 8.67 18.00
C GLY A 61 -6.71 7.85 16.75
N VAL A 62 -7.69 7.80 15.85
CA VAL A 62 -7.64 7.07 14.59
C VAL A 62 -7.64 8.00 13.38
N VAL A 63 -6.84 7.67 12.37
CA VAL A 63 -6.86 8.29 11.05
C VAL A 63 -7.56 7.34 10.08
N TRP A 64 -8.72 7.78 9.53
CA TRP A 64 -9.52 6.99 8.62
C TRP A 64 -9.16 7.20 7.15
N SER A 65 -8.68 8.38 6.79
CA SER A 65 -8.36 8.70 5.39
C SER A 65 -7.27 9.75 5.27
N MET A 66 -6.51 9.65 4.20
CA MET A 66 -5.46 10.61 3.85
C MET A 66 -5.49 10.93 2.35
N ALA A 67 -5.04 12.13 2.00
CA ALA A 67 -4.82 12.56 0.62
C ALA A 67 -3.55 13.40 0.54
N THR A 68 -2.79 13.24 -0.54
CA THR A 68 -1.55 14.00 -0.78
C THR A 68 -1.74 14.99 -1.92
N VAL A 69 -1.30 16.23 -1.72
CA VAL A 69 -1.18 17.26 -2.78
C VAL A 69 0.22 17.85 -2.69
N GLY A 70 1.02 17.66 -3.72
CA GLY A 70 2.44 18.01 -3.69
C GLY A 70 3.15 17.32 -2.52
N ASN A 71 3.73 18.11 -1.61
CA ASN A 71 4.38 17.59 -0.40
C ASN A 71 3.49 17.69 0.85
N THR A 72 2.24 18.07 0.73
CA THR A 72 1.32 18.14 1.87
C THR A 72 0.45 16.91 1.93
N VAL A 73 0.47 16.21 3.06
CA VAL A 73 -0.48 15.15 3.39
C VAL A 73 -1.56 15.74 4.29
N TYR A 74 -2.80 15.62 3.85
CA TYR A 74 -3.99 15.87 4.65
C TYR A 74 -4.43 14.56 5.29
N ALA A 75 -4.79 14.59 6.56
CA ALA A 75 -5.25 13.42 7.32
C ALA A 75 -6.53 13.77 8.07
N THR A 76 -7.51 12.89 8.03
CA THR A 76 -8.77 13.03 8.76
C THR A 76 -9.15 11.73 9.48
N GLY A 77 -9.92 11.87 10.56
CA GLY A 77 -10.29 10.73 11.37
C GLY A 77 -11.13 11.10 12.58
N ASN A 78 -10.88 10.40 13.69
CA ASN A 78 -11.42 10.70 15.01
C ASN A 78 -10.24 10.91 15.97
N PHE A 79 -9.83 12.15 16.14
CA PHE A 79 -8.75 12.55 17.04
C PHE A 79 -8.95 14.02 17.47
N THR A 80 -8.41 14.40 18.60
CA THR A 80 -8.54 15.75 19.15
C THR A 80 -7.23 16.51 19.23
N LYS A 81 -6.09 15.79 19.10
CA LYS A 81 -4.76 16.35 19.26
C LYS A 81 -3.78 15.77 18.24
N ALA A 82 -2.81 16.59 17.87
CA ALA A 82 -1.65 16.16 17.11
C ALA A 82 -0.36 16.66 17.78
N ARG A 83 0.74 15.93 17.60
CA ARG A 83 2.04 16.24 18.21
C ARG A 83 3.19 15.91 17.26
N PRO A 84 4.37 16.53 17.47
CA PRO A 84 5.56 16.22 16.69
C PRO A 84 6.02 14.77 16.84
N ALA A 85 6.82 14.31 15.89
CA ALA A 85 7.49 13.01 15.95
C ALA A 85 8.30 12.83 17.24
N GLY A 86 8.24 11.62 17.84
CA GLY A 86 8.99 11.28 19.06
C GLY A 86 8.46 11.92 20.34
N VAL A 87 7.48 12.80 20.27
CA VAL A 87 6.85 13.43 21.45
C VAL A 87 5.77 12.50 22.02
N LYS A 88 5.80 12.28 23.34
CA LYS A 88 4.75 11.53 24.05
C LYS A 88 3.47 12.36 24.14
N GLU A 89 2.34 11.70 24.33
CA GLU A 89 1.07 12.37 24.59
C GLU A 89 1.16 13.30 25.80
N GLY A 90 0.60 14.51 25.67
CA GLY A 90 0.73 15.59 26.65
C GLY A 90 2.09 16.30 26.65
N GLY A 91 3.03 15.93 25.76
CA GLY A 91 4.37 16.50 25.72
C GLY A 91 4.46 17.83 24.95
N ALA A 92 5.68 18.40 24.92
CA ALA A 92 5.93 19.70 24.31
C ALA A 92 5.60 19.73 22.82
N GLY A 93 4.86 20.75 22.37
CA GLY A 93 4.43 20.90 20.98
C GLY A 93 3.19 20.09 20.58
N GLU A 94 2.53 19.40 21.52
CA GLU A 94 1.19 18.86 21.29
C GLU A 94 0.19 20.03 21.17
N VAL A 95 -0.66 19.95 20.15
CA VAL A 95 -1.65 20.99 19.82
C VAL A 95 -3.01 20.39 19.54
N ALA A 96 -4.07 21.16 19.76
CA ALA A 96 -5.42 20.78 19.39
C ALA A 96 -5.53 20.63 17.86
N ARG A 97 -6.17 19.54 17.42
CA ARG A 97 -6.55 19.26 16.03
C ARG A 97 -7.84 18.44 16.04
N GLY A 98 -8.94 19.09 15.70
CA GLY A 98 -10.25 18.43 15.71
C GLY A 98 -10.51 17.66 14.43
N ASN A 99 -10.19 16.37 14.41
CA ASN A 99 -10.58 15.41 13.35
C ASN A 99 -9.98 15.65 11.96
N ILE A 100 -9.17 16.70 11.78
CA ILE A 100 -8.46 16.98 10.53
C ILE A 100 -7.12 17.69 10.82
N MET A 101 -6.10 17.35 10.06
CA MET A 101 -4.78 17.96 10.12
C MET A 101 -4.04 17.85 8.80
N ALA A 102 -2.89 18.52 8.69
CA ALA A 102 -1.95 18.29 7.60
C ALA A 102 -0.51 18.21 8.14
N PHE A 103 0.35 17.50 7.38
CA PHE A 103 1.78 17.43 7.64
C PHE A 103 2.57 17.39 6.33
N ASP A 104 3.84 17.73 6.39
CA ASP A 104 4.73 17.68 5.23
C ASP A 104 5.21 16.24 4.97
N LEU A 105 5.01 15.74 3.75
CA LEU A 105 5.33 14.37 3.35
C LEU A 105 6.84 14.10 3.38
N THR A 106 7.68 15.10 3.10
CA THR A 106 9.15 14.95 3.06
C THR A 106 9.76 14.95 4.45
N THR A 107 9.30 15.85 5.34
CA THR A 107 9.88 16.04 6.67
C THR A 107 9.10 15.38 7.81
N GLY A 108 7.83 15.06 7.61
CA GLY A 108 6.89 14.54 8.63
C GLY A 108 6.42 15.61 9.63
N LYS A 109 6.78 16.87 9.44
CA LYS A 109 6.43 17.94 10.35
C LYS A 109 4.96 18.32 10.26
N LEU A 110 4.31 18.47 11.41
CA LEU A 110 2.94 18.96 11.52
C LEU A 110 2.82 20.35 10.87
N SER A 111 1.80 20.55 10.04
CA SER A 111 1.50 21.86 9.47
C SER A 111 0.99 22.81 10.56
N THR A 112 1.52 24.04 10.56
CA THR A 112 1.08 25.15 11.41
C THR A 112 0.14 26.11 10.69
N SER A 113 0.02 26.00 9.36
CA SER A 113 -0.85 26.84 8.53
C SER A 113 -2.21 26.22 8.24
N PHE A 114 -2.32 24.88 8.22
CA PHE A 114 -3.58 24.18 8.07
C PHE A 114 -4.11 23.81 9.46
N VAL A 115 -4.96 24.68 10.00
CA VAL A 115 -5.51 24.55 11.37
C VAL A 115 -7.02 24.67 11.30
N HIS A 116 -7.72 23.54 11.28
CA HIS A 116 -9.16 23.44 11.19
C HIS A 116 -9.70 22.44 12.20
N THR A 117 -11.02 22.52 12.46
CA THR A 117 -11.74 21.63 13.35
C THR A 117 -13.05 21.20 12.68
N LEU A 118 -13.22 19.88 12.58
CA LEU A 118 -14.52 19.26 12.29
C LEU A 118 -15.16 18.90 13.64
N ASP A 119 -16.46 19.17 13.81
CA ASP A 119 -17.22 18.85 15.03
C ASP A 119 -17.56 17.35 15.16
N GLY A 120 -17.34 16.57 14.10
CA GLY A 120 -17.45 15.11 14.06
C GLY A 120 -16.31 14.50 13.25
N GLN A 121 -16.20 13.17 13.26
CA GLN A 121 -15.11 12.50 12.54
C GLN A 121 -15.18 12.72 11.03
N GLY A 122 -14.01 12.91 10.41
CA GLY A 122 -13.87 12.81 8.97
C GLY A 122 -13.59 11.37 8.55
N LEU A 123 -14.24 10.92 7.47
CA LEU A 123 -14.17 9.52 7.02
C LEU A 123 -13.45 9.36 5.68
N ARG A 124 -13.48 10.38 4.82
CA ARG A 124 -12.82 10.34 3.52
C ARG A 124 -12.21 11.68 3.15
N LEU A 125 -11.00 11.63 2.61
CA LEU A 125 -10.32 12.75 1.94
C LEU A 125 -10.11 12.42 0.47
N MET A 126 -10.25 13.43 -0.38
CA MET A 126 -9.95 13.33 -1.80
C MET A 126 -9.40 14.65 -2.32
N ALA A 127 -8.25 14.62 -3.00
CA ALA A 127 -7.73 15.77 -3.72
C ALA A 127 -8.42 15.91 -5.08
N SER A 128 -8.64 17.15 -5.54
CA SER A 128 -9.01 17.41 -6.94
C SER A 128 -7.86 17.03 -7.86
N PRO A 129 -8.11 16.58 -9.11
CA PRO A 129 -7.03 16.20 -10.03
C PRO A 129 -6.03 17.32 -10.34
N ASP A 130 -6.46 18.59 -10.32
CA ASP A 130 -5.59 19.77 -10.50
C ASP A 130 -4.81 20.15 -9.23
N GLY A 131 -5.02 19.43 -8.12
CA GLY A 131 -4.37 19.67 -6.85
C GLY A 131 -4.79 20.96 -6.13
N LYS A 132 -5.81 21.69 -6.61
CA LYS A 132 -6.19 22.98 -6.01
C LYS A 132 -7.12 22.86 -4.81
N ARG A 133 -7.75 21.71 -4.64
CA ARG A 133 -8.71 21.46 -3.55
C ARG A 133 -8.49 20.12 -2.90
N VAL A 134 -8.78 20.07 -1.61
CA VAL A 134 -9.00 18.81 -0.91
C VAL A 134 -10.41 18.81 -0.33
N TYR A 135 -11.15 17.75 -0.61
CA TYR A 135 -12.49 17.52 -0.11
C TYR A 135 -12.44 16.59 1.10
N VAL A 136 -13.28 16.86 2.11
CA VAL A 136 -13.47 15.98 3.27
C VAL A 136 -14.93 15.60 3.39
N GLY A 137 -15.19 14.31 3.56
CA GLY A 137 -16.50 13.75 3.90
C GLY A 137 -16.47 13.06 5.25
N GLY A 138 -17.60 13.02 5.96
CA GLY A 138 -17.63 12.39 7.28
C GLY A 138 -18.96 12.47 8.01
N ASP A 139 -18.90 12.42 9.34
CA ASP A 139 -20.04 12.53 10.27
C ASP A 139 -20.22 13.97 10.79
N PHE A 140 -19.29 14.88 10.50
CA PHE A 140 -19.31 16.26 10.97
C PHE A 140 -20.48 17.06 10.36
N THR A 141 -20.95 18.07 11.09
CA THR A 141 -21.93 19.03 10.62
C THR A 141 -21.37 20.45 10.50
N LYS A 142 -20.25 20.72 11.16
CA LYS A 142 -19.57 22.01 11.14
C LYS A 142 -18.07 21.87 10.89
N VAL A 143 -17.54 22.89 10.19
CA VAL A 143 -16.10 23.12 10.04
C VAL A 143 -15.80 24.51 10.60
N ASP A 144 -14.90 24.61 11.59
CA ASP A 144 -14.56 25.86 12.27
C ASP A 144 -15.80 26.63 12.79
N GLY A 145 -16.82 25.89 13.24
CA GLY A 145 -18.09 26.44 13.71
C GLY A 145 -19.09 26.85 12.61
N LYS A 146 -18.71 26.81 11.33
CA LYS A 146 -19.60 27.07 10.18
C LYS A 146 -20.30 25.80 9.71
N ASP A 147 -21.54 25.93 9.24
CA ASP A 147 -22.33 24.80 8.78
C ASP A 147 -21.79 24.23 7.46
N HIS A 148 -21.29 23.00 7.52
CA HIS A 148 -20.81 22.16 6.41
C HIS A 148 -21.24 20.73 6.64
N ASN A 149 -22.49 20.40 6.30
CA ASN A 149 -23.11 19.12 6.62
C ASN A 149 -22.49 17.97 5.83
N HIS A 150 -21.61 17.21 6.49
CA HIS A 150 -20.99 15.96 6.04
C HIS A 150 -20.05 16.08 4.84
N LEU A 151 -19.86 17.27 4.24
CA LEU A 151 -18.99 17.49 3.09
C LEU A 151 -18.46 18.93 3.07
N ALA A 152 -17.15 19.09 2.97
CA ALA A 152 -16.48 20.39 2.89
C ALA A 152 -15.29 20.34 1.92
N ALA A 153 -14.77 21.51 1.55
CA ALA A 153 -13.58 21.65 0.70
C ALA A 153 -12.64 22.71 1.24
N PHE A 154 -11.33 22.46 1.09
CA PHE A 154 -10.27 23.40 1.43
C PHE A 154 -9.46 23.73 0.17
N ASP A 155 -9.04 24.97 0.07
CA ASP A 155 -8.10 25.46 -0.94
C ASP A 155 -6.67 25.04 -0.53
N THR A 156 -5.97 24.34 -1.37
CA THR A 156 -4.65 23.76 -1.02
C THR A 156 -3.53 24.76 -1.02
N ALA A 157 -3.65 25.87 -1.77
CA ALA A 157 -2.62 26.91 -1.83
C ALA A 157 -2.64 27.81 -0.58
N THR A 158 -3.86 28.09 -0.08
CA THR A 158 -4.04 28.99 1.09
C THR A 158 -4.30 28.22 2.39
N GLY A 159 -4.65 26.95 2.30
CA GLY A 159 -5.10 26.13 3.42
C GLY A 159 -6.49 26.50 3.94
N LYS A 160 -7.24 27.43 3.31
CA LYS A 160 -8.51 27.95 3.84
C LYS A 160 -9.71 27.07 3.46
N LEU A 161 -10.69 27.05 4.35
CA LEU A 161 -12.02 26.51 4.06
C LEU A 161 -12.66 27.29 2.91
N ILE A 162 -13.26 26.57 1.95
CA ILE A 162 -14.01 27.16 0.83
C ILE A 162 -15.45 27.29 1.25
N ASP A 163 -15.82 28.40 1.87
CA ASP A 163 -17.17 28.65 2.40
C ASP A 163 -18.28 28.52 1.35
N ALA A 164 -17.99 28.87 0.09
CA ALA A 164 -18.94 28.74 -1.01
C ALA A 164 -19.28 27.27 -1.37
N PHE A 165 -18.41 26.31 -0.99
CA PHE A 165 -18.65 24.88 -1.19
C PHE A 165 -19.27 24.28 0.07
N ALA A 166 -20.59 24.41 0.22
CA ALA A 166 -21.32 23.95 1.40
C ALA A 166 -22.57 23.12 1.03
N PRO A 167 -22.43 21.99 0.33
CA PRO A 167 -23.56 21.13 0.04
C PRO A 167 -24.16 20.55 1.33
N ASN A 168 -25.49 20.56 1.43
CA ASN A 168 -26.20 20.02 2.58
C ASN A 168 -26.52 18.53 2.36
N VAL A 169 -25.63 17.66 2.78
CA VAL A 169 -25.81 16.20 2.77
C VAL A 169 -26.47 15.79 4.10
N LYS A 170 -27.53 14.98 4.08
CA LYS A 170 -28.35 14.70 5.28
C LYS A 170 -27.90 13.48 6.08
N ASN A 171 -26.73 12.90 5.82
CA ASN A 171 -26.09 11.88 6.61
C ASN A 171 -24.64 11.69 6.11
N ARG A 172 -23.87 10.78 6.73
CA ARG A 172 -22.46 10.57 6.50
C ARG A 172 -22.06 10.36 5.04
N VAL A 173 -20.94 10.97 4.69
CA VAL A 173 -20.22 10.75 3.43
C VAL A 173 -18.99 9.91 3.70
N ARG A 174 -18.91 8.72 3.09
CA ARG A 174 -17.79 7.78 3.21
C ARG A 174 -16.92 7.68 1.97
N ALA A 175 -17.44 8.07 0.83
CA ALA A 175 -16.75 7.96 -0.44
C ALA A 175 -16.78 9.28 -1.19
N ILE A 176 -15.64 9.66 -1.74
CA ILE A 176 -15.51 10.85 -2.58
C ILE A 176 -14.63 10.47 -3.77
N ALA A 177 -15.08 10.87 -4.97
CA ALA A 177 -14.23 10.94 -6.16
C ALA A 177 -14.46 12.29 -6.84
N ALA A 178 -13.48 12.84 -7.51
CA ALA A 178 -13.58 14.18 -8.08
C ALA A 178 -12.96 14.27 -9.48
N THR A 179 -13.59 15.07 -10.32
CA THR A 179 -12.96 15.75 -11.46
C THR A 179 -12.71 17.21 -11.06
N ASN A 180 -12.15 18.01 -11.94
CA ASN A 180 -11.97 19.45 -11.67
C ASN A 180 -13.29 20.22 -11.60
N SER A 181 -14.38 19.68 -12.14
CA SER A 181 -15.70 20.32 -12.20
C SER A 181 -16.78 19.64 -11.35
N THR A 182 -16.62 18.37 -11.01
CA THR A 182 -17.63 17.55 -10.36
C THR A 182 -17.05 16.81 -9.17
N VAL A 183 -17.80 16.79 -8.06
CA VAL A 183 -17.53 15.97 -6.88
C VAL A 183 -18.61 14.90 -6.78
N TYR A 184 -18.23 13.64 -6.92
CA TYR A 184 -19.10 12.48 -6.71
C TYR A 184 -18.95 12.04 -5.26
N VAL A 185 -20.08 11.81 -4.60
CA VAL A 185 -20.12 11.40 -3.20
C VAL A 185 -20.95 10.14 -3.00
N GLY A 186 -20.51 9.31 -2.10
CA GLY A 186 -21.18 8.09 -1.67
C GLY A 186 -21.20 7.99 -0.15
N GLY A 187 -22.13 7.20 0.38
CA GLY A 187 -22.24 7.01 1.82
C GLY A 187 -23.59 6.45 2.24
N ASN A 188 -24.08 6.86 3.41
CA ASN A 188 -25.38 6.44 3.94
C ASN A 188 -26.37 7.62 4.05
N PHE A 189 -26.62 8.28 2.96
CA PHE A 189 -27.53 9.42 2.89
C PHE A 189 -28.66 9.20 1.87
N PHE A 190 -29.78 9.91 2.05
CA PHE A 190 -30.94 9.85 1.16
C PHE A 190 -31.35 11.22 0.64
N ASN A 191 -30.61 12.28 0.98
CA ASN A 191 -30.92 13.64 0.54
C ASN A 191 -29.62 14.47 0.43
N VAL A 192 -29.53 15.25 -0.64
CA VAL A 192 -28.49 16.27 -0.84
C VAL A 192 -29.15 17.56 -1.35
N ASN A 193 -28.91 18.68 -0.66
CA ASN A 193 -29.48 19.99 -0.99
C ASN A 193 -31.01 19.95 -1.19
N GLY A 194 -31.75 19.22 -0.32
CA GLY A 194 -33.19 19.08 -0.40
C GLY A 194 -33.71 18.12 -1.47
N LYS A 195 -32.86 17.53 -2.31
CA LYS A 195 -33.23 16.57 -3.35
C LYS A 195 -33.00 15.14 -2.89
N SER A 196 -33.90 14.21 -3.23
CA SER A 196 -33.74 12.79 -2.98
C SER A 196 -32.52 12.23 -3.73
N ARG A 197 -31.65 11.51 -3.02
CA ARG A 197 -30.43 10.87 -3.52
C ARG A 197 -30.16 9.61 -2.71
N THR A 198 -30.16 8.45 -3.36
CA THR A 198 -30.02 7.17 -2.67
C THR A 198 -28.56 6.76 -2.60
N ARG A 199 -27.86 7.25 -1.56
CA ARG A 199 -26.46 6.94 -1.20
C ARG A 199 -25.41 7.36 -2.23
N LEU A 200 -25.80 7.96 -3.35
CA LEU A 200 -24.95 8.49 -4.41
C LEU A 200 -25.45 9.86 -4.87
N ALA A 201 -24.54 10.80 -5.03
CA ALA A 201 -24.85 12.12 -5.58
C ALA A 201 -23.65 12.71 -6.31
N ALA A 202 -23.91 13.65 -7.22
CA ALA A 202 -22.89 14.50 -7.80
C ALA A 202 -23.23 15.98 -7.53
N VAL A 203 -22.19 16.73 -7.15
CA VAL A 203 -22.31 18.18 -6.94
C VAL A 203 -21.23 18.90 -7.73
N LYS A 204 -21.49 20.17 -8.09
CA LYS A 204 -20.49 21.00 -8.77
C LYS A 204 -19.31 21.29 -7.84
N ALA A 205 -18.10 21.16 -8.33
CA ALA A 205 -16.90 21.50 -7.56
C ALA A 205 -16.82 22.99 -7.22
N SER A 206 -17.48 23.88 -7.99
CA SER A 206 -17.48 25.33 -7.76
C SER A 206 -18.16 25.74 -6.45
N ASP A 207 -19.36 25.20 -6.19
CA ASP A 207 -20.27 25.73 -5.15
C ASP A 207 -21.04 24.64 -4.38
N GLY A 208 -20.86 23.36 -4.72
CA GLY A 208 -21.59 22.26 -4.07
C GLY A 208 -23.05 22.11 -4.50
N SER A 209 -23.53 22.83 -5.51
CA SER A 209 -24.89 22.68 -6.03
C SER A 209 -25.06 21.32 -6.73
N ASN A 210 -26.27 20.75 -6.67
CA ASN A 210 -26.55 19.44 -7.27
C ASN A 210 -26.37 19.43 -8.79
N ILE A 211 -25.85 18.34 -9.31
CA ILE A 211 -25.95 17.94 -10.71
C ILE A 211 -27.17 17.02 -10.83
N ASP A 212 -28.36 17.63 -11.13
CA ASP A 212 -29.63 16.91 -11.03
C ASP A 212 -29.82 15.80 -12.08
N THR A 213 -29.06 15.82 -13.16
CA THR A 213 -29.04 14.76 -14.16
C THR A 213 -28.34 13.51 -13.67
N TRP A 214 -27.46 13.61 -12.64
CA TRP A 214 -26.73 12.50 -12.08
C TRP A 214 -27.37 12.03 -10.76
N LYS A 215 -28.13 10.95 -10.82
CA LYS A 215 -28.87 10.41 -9.68
C LYS A 215 -28.91 8.88 -9.65
N PRO A 216 -27.76 8.17 -9.73
CA PRO A 216 -27.77 6.73 -9.54
C PRO A 216 -28.14 6.37 -8.10
N ALA A 217 -28.47 5.10 -7.86
CA ALA A 217 -28.88 4.60 -6.56
C ALA A 217 -28.09 3.33 -6.19
N ALA A 218 -27.47 3.32 -5.00
CA ALA A 218 -27.07 2.09 -4.32
C ALA A 218 -28.26 1.70 -3.40
N ASN A 219 -29.04 0.69 -3.81
CA ASN A 219 -30.42 0.56 -3.33
C ASN A 219 -30.54 0.05 -1.89
N ASP A 220 -29.66 -0.83 -1.45
CA ASP A 220 -29.84 -1.61 -0.24
C ASP A 220 -28.81 -1.35 0.88
N ASP A 221 -27.57 -0.95 0.56
CA ASP A 221 -26.58 -0.67 1.59
C ASP A 221 -25.56 0.42 1.18
N GLU A 222 -24.64 0.75 2.06
CA GLU A 222 -23.73 1.90 2.07
C GLU A 222 -22.63 1.81 1.00
N VAL A 223 -22.27 2.97 0.43
CA VAL A 223 -21.15 3.14 -0.48
C VAL A 223 -19.89 3.56 0.30
N TYR A 224 -18.80 2.80 0.18
CA TYR A 224 -17.54 3.04 0.89
C TYR A 224 -16.44 3.62 0.02
N ALA A 225 -16.46 3.35 -1.27
CA ALA A 225 -15.41 3.76 -2.18
C ALA A 225 -15.96 4.24 -3.53
N LEU A 226 -15.33 5.25 -4.08
CA LEU A 226 -15.59 5.78 -5.42
C LEU A 226 -14.27 6.04 -6.14
N ALA A 227 -14.24 5.79 -7.45
CA ALA A 227 -13.15 6.16 -8.33
C ALA A 227 -13.70 6.61 -9.69
N VAL A 228 -13.04 7.60 -10.32
CA VAL A 228 -13.46 8.12 -11.63
C VAL A 228 -12.41 7.78 -12.69
N TYR A 229 -12.86 7.24 -13.82
CA TYR A 229 -12.04 6.96 -14.99
C TYR A 229 -12.81 7.27 -16.28
N GLY A 230 -12.40 8.29 -17.01
CA GLY A 230 -13.13 8.73 -18.20
C GLY A 230 -14.60 9.06 -17.89
N ASP A 231 -15.53 8.45 -18.62
CA ASP A 231 -16.98 8.57 -18.36
C ASP A 231 -17.49 7.51 -17.35
N ARG A 232 -16.65 6.99 -16.47
CA ARG A 232 -17.09 6.00 -15.47
C ARG A 232 -16.85 6.49 -14.06
N VAL A 233 -17.85 6.32 -13.21
CA VAL A 233 -17.70 6.31 -11.76
C VAL A 233 -17.81 4.86 -11.30
N ILE A 234 -16.72 4.31 -10.81
CA ILE A 234 -16.66 2.97 -10.23
C ILE A 234 -17.11 3.11 -8.78
N VAL A 235 -18.09 2.31 -8.38
CA VAL A 235 -18.77 2.37 -7.08
C VAL A 235 -18.47 1.09 -6.32
N GLY A 236 -17.92 1.21 -5.12
CA GLY A 236 -17.63 0.10 -4.20
C GLY A 236 -18.34 0.27 -2.86
N GLY A 237 -18.73 -0.83 -2.21
CA GLY A 237 -19.40 -0.78 -0.91
C GLY A 237 -20.10 -2.08 -0.54
N ARG A 238 -21.06 -2.00 0.38
CA ARG A 238 -21.84 -3.15 0.87
C ARG A 238 -23.11 -3.44 0.07
N PHE A 239 -23.47 -2.57 -0.85
CA PHE A 239 -24.68 -2.71 -1.64
C PHE A 239 -24.69 -3.98 -2.49
N GLN A 240 -25.88 -4.49 -2.80
CA GLN A 240 -26.09 -5.62 -3.71
C GLN A 240 -26.76 -5.18 -5.01
N GLN A 241 -27.31 -3.96 -5.04
CA GLN A 241 -28.01 -3.42 -6.21
C GLN A 241 -27.54 -2.00 -6.51
N LEU A 242 -27.30 -1.74 -7.79
CA LEU A 242 -26.98 -0.42 -8.33
C LEU A 242 -28.00 -0.10 -9.41
N ASN A 243 -28.74 1.00 -9.25
CA ASN A 243 -29.88 1.38 -10.12
C ASN A 243 -30.95 0.28 -10.26
N GLY A 244 -31.17 -0.53 -9.22
CA GLY A 244 -32.11 -1.65 -9.24
C GLY A 244 -31.59 -2.93 -9.91
N GLU A 245 -30.40 -2.90 -10.51
CA GLU A 245 -29.74 -4.06 -11.10
C GLU A 245 -28.82 -4.74 -10.09
N LYS A 246 -28.63 -6.07 -10.21
CA LYS A 246 -27.78 -6.84 -9.31
C LYS A 246 -26.29 -6.51 -9.54
N HIS A 247 -25.70 -5.84 -8.58
CA HIS A 247 -24.28 -5.52 -8.49
C HIS A 247 -23.80 -5.73 -7.06
N VAL A 248 -23.17 -6.86 -6.77
CA VAL A 248 -22.74 -7.19 -5.39
C VAL A 248 -21.41 -6.50 -5.10
N GLY A 249 -21.46 -5.45 -4.29
CA GLY A 249 -20.32 -4.76 -3.71
C GLY A 249 -19.50 -3.90 -4.67
N ILE A 250 -19.66 -4.06 -5.99
CA ILE A 250 -18.97 -3.23 -6.99
C ILE A 250 -19.78 -3.10 -8.28
N GLY A 251 -19.70 -1.96 -8.93
CA GLY A 251 -20.29 -1.68 -10.23
C GLY A 251 -19.78 -0.38 -10.81
N ALA A 252 -20.25 -0.01 -11.99
CA ALA A 252 -19.91 1.25 -12.63
C ALA A 252 -21.15 1.96 -13.15
N VAL A 253 -21.15 3.30 -13.04
CA VAL A 253 -22.18 4.16 -13.62
C VAL A 253 -21.53 5.24 -14.50
N SER A 254 -22.27 5.74 -15.49
CA SER A 254 -21.81 6.86 -16.32
C SER A 254 -21.54 8.08 -15.45
N ALA A 255 -20.39 8.70 -15.62
CA ALA A 255 -20.04 9.97 -14.95
C ALA A 255 -20.90 11.13 -15.44
N THR A 256 -21.50 11.02 -16.62
CA THR A 256 -22.33 12.07 -17.24
C THR A 256 -23.78 12.03 -16.74
N ASN A 257 -24.41 10.84 -16.68
CA ASN A 257 -25.85 10.72 -16.41
C ASN A 257 -26.24 9.74 -15.30
N GLY A 258 -25.24 8.99 -14.73
CA GLY A 258 -25.48 8.03 -13.65
C GLY A 258 -26.12 6.72 -14.10
N GLY A 259 -26.31 6.47 -15.39
CA GLY A 259 -26.81 5.18 -15.90
C GLY A 259 -25.82 4.04 -15.65
N THR A 260 -26.30 2.82 -15.39
CA THR A 260 -25.47 1.63 -15.17
C THR A 260 -24.60 1.34 -16.39
N LEU A 261 -23.34 1.06 -16.18
CA LEU A 261 -22.38 0.65 -17.20
C LEU A 261 -21.91 -0.77 -16.96
N PRO A 262 -21.57 -1.54 -18.01
CA PRO A 262 -21.04 -2.89 -17.86
C PRO A 262 -19.83 -2.92 -16.95
N TRP A 263 -19.81 -3.92 -16.06
CA TRP A 263 -18.70 -4.23 -15.16
C TRP A 263 -18.51 -5.74 -15.08
N SER A 264 -17.33 -6.25 -15.46
CA SER A 264 -17.11 -7.69 -15.69
C SER A 264 -16.43 -8.44 -14.55
N SER A 265 -15.89 -7.76 -13.52
CA SER A 265 -15.28 -8.42 -12.35
C SER A 265 -16.31 -9.18 -11.52
N LYS A 266 -16.64 -10.39 -11.94
CA LYS A 266 -17.71 -11.18 -11.32
C LYS A 266 -17.29 -12.04 -10.13
N PRO A 267 -16.03 -12.51 -9.98
CA PRO A 267 -15.68 -13.25 -8.78
C PRO A 267 -15.49 -12.31 -7.56
N ILE A 268 -15.44 -10.98 -7.75
CA ILE A 268 -15.06 -10.02 -6.73
C ILE A 268 -15.97 -8.81 -6.73
N PRO A 269 -16.49 -8.44 -5.55
CA PRO A 269 -16.74 -9.26 -4.38
C PRO A 269 -17.86 -10.25 -4.63
N ALA A 270 -17.71 -11.47 -4.13
CA ALA A 270 -18.69 -12.52 -4.32
C ALA A 270 -19.59 -12.68 -3.09
N LYS A 271 -20.87 -12.95 -3.33
CA LYS A 271 -21.76 -13.44 -2.27
C LYS A 271 -21.28 -14.83 -1.84
N ALA A 272 -21.28 -15.12 -0.54
CA ALA A 272 -21.11 -16.48 -0.07
C ALA A 272 -22.20 -17.39 -0.66
N THR A 273 -21.81 -18.57 -1.10
CA THR A 273 -22.74 -19.57 -1.62
C THR A 273 -23.46 -20.30 -0.50
N GLU A 274 -22.86 -20.34 0.70
CA GLU A 274 -23.36 -21.01 1.88
C GLU A 274 -23.65 -20.04 3.02
N PRO A 275 -24.74 -20.22 3.79
CA PRO A 275 -24.99 -19.44 4.98
C PRO A 275 -24.03 -19.83 6.11
N ASP A 276 -23.82 -18.92 7.05
CA ASP A 276 -23.13 -19.23 8.31
C ASP A 276 -23.96 -20.18 9.21
N SER A 277 -23.39 -20.58 10.35
CA SER A 277 -24.08 -21.40 11.37
C SER A 277 -25.37 -20.78 11.92
N ALA A 278 -25.60 -19.48 11.71
CA ALA A 278 -26.82 -18.75 12.06
C ALA A 278 -27.77 -18.60 10.85
N GLY A 279 -27.49 -19.24 9.72
CA GLY A 279 -28.31 -19.17 8.50
C GLY A 279 -28.17 -17.85 7.74
N LYS A 280 -27.17 -17.01 8.05
CA LYS A 280 -26.96 -15.73 7.39
C LYS A 280 -25.92 -15.85 6.28
N TYR A 281 -26.29 -15.35 5.10
CA TYR A 281 -25.34 -15.12 4.01
C TYR A 281 -24.60 -13.83 4.28
N GLY A 282 -23.30 -13.83 4.16
CA GLY A 282 -22.52 -12.62 4.20
C GLY A 282 -22.05 -12.20 2.81
N TYR A 283 -21.30 -11.13 2.78
CA TYR A 283 -20.83 -10.53 1.55
C TYR A 283 -19.40 -10.04 1.71
N SER A 284 -18.63 -10.16 0.65
CA SER A 284 -17.45 -9.32 0.52
C SER A 284 -17.88 -7.94 0.06
N TYR A 285 -17.23 -6.92 0.55
CA TYR A 285 -17.50 -5.54 0.15
C TYR A 285 -16.20 -4.75 -0.05
N VAL A 286 -16.26 -3.80 -0.98
CA VAL A 286 -15.10 -2.97 -1.33
C VAL A 286 -14.95 -1.84 -0.33
N THR A 287 -13.78 -1.71 0.28
CA THR A 287 -13.42 -0.72 1.31
C THR A 287 -12.69 0.48 0.75
N ASP A 288 -11.84 0.29 -0.26
CA ASP A 288 -11.10 1.38 -0.95
C ASP A 288 -10.94 1.07 -2.44
N LEU A 289 -10.88 2.12 -3.26
CA LEU A 289 -10.61 2.07 -4.70
C LEU A 289 -9.60 3.15 -5.08
N ARG A 290 -8.58 2.76 -5.84
CA ARG A 290 -7.58 3.65 -6.42
C ARG A 290 -7.37 3.32 -7.89
N ILE A 291 -7.02 4.34 -8.68
CA ILE A 291 -6.73 4.15 -10.11
C ILE A 291 -5.32 4.63 -10.41
N GLN A 292 -4.59 3.80 -11.15
CA GLN A 292 -3.32 4.15 -11.77
C GLN A 292 -3.25 3.49 -13.15
N ASP A 293 -2.84 4.23 -14.16
CA ASP A 293 -2.58 3.74 -15.53
C ASP A 293 -3.74 2.94 -16.16
N GLY A 294 -4.99 3.37 -15.89
CA GLY A 294 -6.19 2.71 -16.42
C GLY A 294 -6.58 1.40 -15.71
N ILE A 295 -5.89 1.06 -14.62
CA ILE A 295 -6.20 -0.07 -13.75
C ILE A 295 -6.80 0.48 -12.45
N VAL A 296 -7.92 -0.09 -12.02
CA VAL A 296 -8.47 0.13 -10.69
C VAL A 296 -7.96 -0.95 -9.75
N TYR A 297 -7.50 -0.55 -8.59
CA TYR A 297 -7.08 -1.38 -7.47
C TYR A 297 -8.12 -1.28 -6.37
N GLY A 298 -8.58 -2.41 -5.88
CA GLY A 298 -9.60 -2.49 -4.85
C GLY A 298 -9.13 -3.26 -3.63
N ALA A 299 -9.45 -2.72 -2.47
CA ALA A 299 -9.36 -3.38 -1.18
C ALA A 299 -10.74 -3.93 -0.81
N ALA A 300 -10.80 -5.10 -0.19
CA ALA A 300 -12.06 -5.72 0.21
C ALA A 300 -11.97 -6.34 1.60
N ASP A 301 -13.13 -6.43 2.24
CA ASP A 301 -13.36 -7.09 3.51
C ASP A 301 -14.43 -8.18 3.31
N GLY A 302 -14.12 -9.39 3.74
CA GLY A 302 -15.04 -10.52 3.78
C GLY A 302 -15.53 -10.72 5.21
N GLU A 303 -16.82 -10.53 5.47
CA GLU A 303 -17.37 -10.55 6.83
C GLU A 303 -17.20 -11.89 7.57
N ARG A 304 -16.78 -12.96 6.90
CA ARG A 304 -16.58 -14.30 7.53
C ARG A 304 -15.72 -15.21 6.64
N TYR A 305 -15.31 -16.35 7.21
CA TYR A 305 -14.67 -17.44 6.49
C TYR A 305 -15.39 -17.76 5.19
N HIS A 306 -14.62 -17.94 4.11
CA HIS A 306 -15.10 -18.40 2.79
C HIS A 306 -15.50 -17.33 1.78
N TRP A 307 -15.31 -16.02 2.06
CA TRP A 307 -15.58 -14.96 1.08
C TRP A 307 -14.28 -14.29 0.66
N PHE A 308 -14.36 -13.56 -0.44
CA PHE A 308 -13.19 -12.82 -0.89
C PHE A 308 -12.81 -11.77 0.16
N ASP A 309 -11.62 -11.93 0.69
CA ASP A 309 -11.07 -11.11 1.75
C ASP A 309 -9.62 -10.78 1.42
N GLY A 310 -9.42 -9.64 0.76
CA GLY A 310 -8.11 -9.32 0.21
C GLY A 310 -8.12 -8.14 -0.77
N ARG A 311 -7.45 -8.30 -1.91
CA ARG A 311 -7.21 -7.23 -2.88
C ARG A 311 -7.44 -7.73 -4.30
N PHE A 312 -7.76 -6.79 -5.19
CA PHE A 312 -7.89 -7.09 -6.61
C PHE A 312 -7.47 -5.90 -7.47
N SER A 313 -7.16 -6.18 -8.71
CA SER A 313 -7.04 -5.15 -9.74
C SER A 313 -7.84 -5.54 -10.98
N ALA A 314 -8.41 -4.53 -11.63
CA ALA A 314 -9.23 -4.71 -12.82
C ALA A 314 -9.05 -3.53 -13.78
N LYS A 315 -9.33 -3.73 -15.07
CA LYS A 315 -9.34 -2.62 -16.03
C LYS A 315 -10.43 -1.63 -15.66
N ALA A 316 -10.07 -0.37 -15.45
CA ALA A 316 -11.03 0.68 -15.10
C ALA A 316 -12.08 0.93 -16.21
N SER A 317 -11.78 0.55 -17.45
CA SER A 317 -12.66 0.72 -18.61
C SER A 317 -13.86 -0.21 -18.64
N ASN A 318 -13.76 -1.41 -18.06
CA ASN A 318 -14.82 -2.43 -18.17
C ASN A 318 -14.91 -3.41 -17.00
N GLY A 319 -13.96 -3.37 -16.05
CA GLY A 319 -13.92 -4.27 -14.92
C GLY A 319 -13.31 -5.65 -15.20
N ASP A 320 -12.64 -5.87 -16.34
CA ASP A 320 -11.92 -7.12 -16.56
C ASP A 320 -10.84 -7.31 -15.52
N LEU A 321 -10.84 -8.45 -14.85
CA LEU A 321 -9.88 -8.80 -13.82
C LEU A 321 -8.45 -8.82 -14.39
N VAL A 322 -7.52 -8.16 -13.70
CA VAL A 322 -6.09 -8.21 -13.99
C VAL A 322 -5.40 -9.19 -13.05
N TRP A 323 -5.68 -9.10 -11.75
CA TRP A 323 -5.27 -10.07 -10.74
C TRP A 323 -6.14 -9.96 -9.48
N LEU A 324 -6.13 -11.00 -8.69
CA LEU A 324 -6.69 -10.99 -7.34
C LEU A 324 -5.71 -11.59 -6.34
N ASP A 325 -5.83 -11.16 -5.10
CA ASP A 325 -5.14 -11.71 -3.94
C ASP A 325 -6.17 -12.06 -2.87
N ASN A 326 -6.27 -13.34 -2.59
CA ASN A 326 -7.13 -13.88 -1.55
C ASN A 326 -6.31 -14.31 -0.32
N CYS A 327 -5.42 -13.44 0.15
CA CYS A 327 -4.82 -13.59 1.49
C CYS A 327 -5.90 -13.31 2.52
N TYR A 328 -6.31 -14.29 3.30
CA TYR A 328 -7.33 -14.08 4.31
C TYR A 328 -6.98 -12.96 5.27
N GLY A 329 -7.96 -12.10 5.53
CA GLY A 329 -7.88 -10.92 6.38
C GLY A 329 -8.17 -9.62 5.63
N ALA A 330 -9.15 -8.87 6.14
CA ALA A 330 -9.65 -7.65 5.52
C ALA A 330 -8.55 -6.67 5.14
N THR A 331 -8.72 -6.06 3.98
CA THR A 331 -7.90 -4.94 3.51
C THR A 331 -8.73 -3.67 3.56
N TYR A 332 -8.18 -2.61 4.18
CA TYR A 332 -8.89 -1.35 4.43
C TYR A 332 -8.42 -0.21 3.53
N GLY A 333 -7.16 -0.22 3.15
CA GLY A 333 -6.58 0.78 2.25
C GLY A 333 -5.62 0.16 1.25
N ILE A 334 -5.60 0.70 0.03
CA ILE A 334 -4.73 0.27 -1.07
C ILE A 334 -4.12 1.49 -1.75
N LEU A 335 -2.86 1.38 -2.16
CA LEU A 335 -2.13 2.47 -2.82
C LEU A 335 -1.19 1.91 -3.89
N PRO A 336 -1.53 2.03 -5.17
CA PRO A 336 -0.58 1.79 -6.25
C PRO A 336 0.42 2.96 -6.34
N VAL A 337 1.71 2.64 -6.46
CA VAL A 337 2.81 3.58 -6.70
C VAL A 337 3.80 2.95 -7.67
N GLY A 338 3.84 3.45 -8.89
CA GLY A 338 4.68 2.88 -9.94
C GLY A 338 4.34 1.41 -10.20
N GLN A 339 5.27 0.50 -9.99
CA GLN A 339 5.07 -0.94 -10.20
C GLN A 339 4.78 -1.72 -8.90
N THR A 340 4.52 -1.01 -7.81
CA THR A 340 4.25 -1.61 -6.49
C THR A 340 2.87 -1.18 -6.00
N VAL A 341 2.14 -2.12 -5.42
CA VAL A 341 0.86 -1.88 -4.74
C VAL A 341 1.04 -2.12 -3.25
N TYR A 342 0.84 -1.09 -2.44
CA TYR A 342 0.88 -1.18 -0.98
C TYR A 342 -0.52 -1.36 -0.44
N ALA A 343 -0.66 -2.18 0.59
CA ALA A 343 -1.94 -2.40 1.26
C ALA A 343 -1.81 -2.45 2.77
N VAL A 344 -2.87 -2.04 3.46
CA VAL A 344 -3.02 -2.12 4.91
C VAL A 344 -4.30 -2.84 5.27
N GLY A 345 -4.20 -3.71 6.29
CA GLY A 345 -5.30 -4.57 6.71
C GLY A 345 -4.84 -5.54 7.79
N HIS A 346 -5.27 -6.79 7.70
CA HIS A 346 -4.80 -7.84 8.61
C HIS A 346 -4.65 -9.22 7.93
N PRO A 347 -4.01 -9.32 6.74
CA PRO A 347 -3.78 -10.62 6.11
C PRO A 347 -3.05 -11.58 7.06
N HIS A 348 -3.45 -12.85 7.07
CA HIS A 348 -2.90 -13.86 7.96
C HIS A 348 -2.65 -15.21 7.29
N ASP A 349 -3.15 -15.44 6.07
CA ASP A 349 -2.88 -16.62 5.26
C ASP A 349 -2.80 -16.27 3.78
N CYS A 350 -1.58 -16.20 3.24
CA CYS A 350 -1.29 -15.94 1.82
C CYS A 350 -0.84 -17.19 1.05
N THR A 351 -1.23 -18.40 1.48
CA THR A 351 -0.89 -19.66 0.78
C THR A 351 -1.44 -19.71 -0.64
N SER A 352 -2.54 -19.00 -0.94
CA SER A 352 -3.07 -18.84 -2.31
C SER A 352 -2.04 -18.22 -3.26
N LEU A 353 -1.18 -17.32 -2.76
CA LEU A 353 -0.08 -16.70 -3.49
C LEU A 353 1.22 -17.52 -3.41
N GLY A 354 1.24 -18.63 -2.67
CA GLY A 354 2.45 -19.40 -2.37
C GLY A 354 3.36 -18.70 -1.36
N ALA A 355 2.77 -17.90 -0.46
CA ALA A 355 3.45 -17.19 0.60
C ALA A 355 3.10 -17.77 1.98
N PHE A 356 3.09 -16.94 3.03
CA PHE A 356 2.94 -17.38 4.41
C PHE A 356 1.59 -18.06 4.70
N PRO A 357 1.61 -19.18 5.45
CA PRO A 357 0.40 -19.81 5.96
C PRO A 357 -0.14 -19.13 7.21
N GLU A 358 -1.37 -19.41 7.55
CA GLU A 358 -1.92 -19.09 8.88
C GLU A 358 -1.12 -19.83 9.97
N THR A 359 -0.92 -19.15 11.09
CA THR A 359 -0.21 -19.71 12.26
C THR A 359 -1.19 -19.95 13.42
N ASP A 360 -0.80 -20.79 14.38
CA ASP A 360 -1.54 -20.96 15.65
C ASP A 360 -0.63 -20.60 16.83
N PRO A 361 -0.90 -19.51 17.58
CA PRO A 361 -1.97 -18.53 17.38
C PRO A 361 -1.78 -17.70 16.10
N VAL A 362 -2.91 -17.17 15.55
CA VAL A 362 -2.92 -16.40 14.32
C VAL A 362 -2.03 -15.15 14.40
N THR A 363 -1.16 -14.98 13.43
CA THR A 363 -0.30 -13.79 13.26
C THR A 363 -0.86 -12.91 12.14
N TYR A 364 -1.20 -11.67 12.45
CA TYR A 364 -1.71 -10.70 11.48
C TYR A 364 -0.60 -9.79 10.94
N HIS A 365 -0.40 -9.81 9.63
CA HIS A 365 0.51 -8.92 8.92
C HIS A 365 -0.24 -7.64 8.52
N ARG A 366 0.05 -6.50 9.20
CA ARG A 366 -0.73 -5.27 9.08
C ARG A 366 -0.43 -4.46 7.82
N THR A 367 0.67 -4.79 7.15
CA THR A 367 1.15 -4.11 5.94
C THR A 367 1.70 -5.15 5.00
N ILE A 368 1.40 -5.00 3.72
CA ILE A 368 2.03 -5.79 2.65
C ILE A 368 2.28 -4.93 1.42
N ALA A 369 3.15 -5.41 0.54
CA ALA A 369 3.37 -4.86 -0.79
C ALA A 369 3.33 -5.96 -1.84
N GLU A 370 2.82 -5.65 -3.02
CA GLU A 370 2.60 -6.57 -4.12
C GLU A 370 3.01 -5.96 -5.45
N THR A 371 3.18 -6.81 -6.46
CA THR A 371 3.44 -6.33 -7.81
C THR A 371 2.19 -5.70 -8.42
N PHE A 372 2.41 -4.69 -9.24
CA PHE A 372 1.38 -4.02 -10.06
C PHE A 372 0.70 -5.00 -11.04
N ASP A 373 1.47 -5.89 -11.65
CA ASP A 373 1.06 -6.88 -12.65
C ASP A 373 0.89 -8.28 -12.04
N ALA A 374 0.16 -9.13 -12.76
CA ALA A 374 0.05 -10.53 -12.42
C ALA A 374 1.38 -11.28 -12.64
N ARG A 375 1.75 -12.15 -11.71
CA ARG A 375 3.01 -12.90 -11.72
C ARG A 375 2.83 -14.41 -11.54
N GLY A 376 1.60 -14.87 -11.39
CA GLY A 376 1.30 -16.27 -11.18
C GLY A 376 -0.19 -16.56 -11.28
N THR A 377 -0.58 -17.73 -10.77
CA THR A 377 -1.96 -18.17 -10.67
C THR A 377 -2.28 -18.61 -9.24
N ASP A 378 -3.50 -18.27 -8.80
CA ASP A 378 -4.01 -18.62 -7.47
C ASP A 378 -3.99 -20.14 -7.26
N LYS A 379 -3.52 -20.57 -6.10
CA LYS A 379 -3.51 -21.95 -5.66
C LYS A 379 -4.72 -22.21 -4.78
N ALA A 380 -5.50 -23.24 -5.12
CA ALA A 380 -6.65 -23.64 -4.32
C ALA A 380 -6.26 -23.88 -2.86
N LYS A 381 -7.04 -23.32 -1.94
CA LYS A 381 -6.93 -23.62 -0.51
C LYS A 381 -7.85 -24.80 -0.18
N PRO A 382 -7.32 -25.91 0.36
CA PRO A 382 -8.15 -27.04 0.76
C PRO A 382 -9.19 -26.64 1.82
N GLY A 383 -10.42 -27.10 1.66
CA GLY A 383 -11.49 -26.93 2.65
C GLY A 383 -12.13 -25.53 2.69
N THR A 384 -11.91 -24.67 1.69
CA THR A 384 -12.55 -23.36 1.60
C THR A 384 -13.58 -23.29 0.46
N ASN A 385 -14.69 -22.57 0.68
CA ASN A 385 -15.72 -22.35 -0.33
C ASN A 385 -15.39 -21.22 -1.31
N SER A 386 -14.36 -20.41 -1.03
CA SER A 386 -13.83 -19.37 -1.91
C SER A 386 -12.63 -19.90 -2.69
N ASN A 387 -12.91 -20.64 -3.76
CA ASN A 387 -11.87 -21.17 -4.63
C ASN A 387 -11.68 -20.25 -5.84
N TYR A 388 -10.57 -19.53 -5.86
CA TYR A 388 -10.14 -18.70 -6.98
C TYR A 388 -9.01 -19.35 -7.80
N SER A 389 -8.79 -20.66 -7.63
CA SER A 389 -7.75 -21.43 -8.33
C SER A 389 -7.72 -21.14 -9.83
N GLY A 390 -6.53 -20.87 -10.35
CA GLY A 390 -6.33 -20.55 -11.76
C GLY A 390 -6.53 -19.08 -12.12
N GLN A 391 -7.04 -18.24 -11.21
CA GLN A 391 -7.08 -16.79 -11.45
C GLN A 391 -5.67 -16.19 -11.39
N PRO A 392 -5.40 -15.11 -12.14
CA PRO A 392 -4.11 -14.43 -12.06
C PRO A 392 -3.92 -13.78 -10.69
N ILE A 393 -2.70 -13.89 -10.14
CA ILE A 393 -2.30 -13.33 -8.86
C ILE A 393 -1.10 -12.42 -8.99
N PRO A 394 -0.92 -11.39 -8.11
CA PRO A 394 0.31 -10.64 -7.99
C PRO A 394 1.39 -11.48 -7.31
N GLN A 395 2.61 -10.99 -7.29
CA GLN A 395 3.68 -11.49 -6.43
C GLN A 395 3.74 -10.65 -5.16
N LEU A 396 3.73 -11.32 -3.99
CA LEU A 396 4.02 -10.69 -2.72
C LEU A 396 5.50 -10.26 -2.67
N LEU A 397 5.76 -9.01 -2.28
CA LEU A 397 7.10 -8.43 -2.18
C LEU A 397 7.64 -8.53 -0.75
N ASP A 398 8.97 -8.45 -0.60
CA ASP A 398 9.61 -8.52 0.70
C ASP A 398 9.53 -7.15 1.39
N TRP A 399 8.36 -6.85 1.96
CA TRP A 399 8.12 -5.60 2.69
C TRP A 399 7.03 -5.79 3.77
N PHE A 400 7.47 -5.90 5.02
CA PHE A 400 6.63 -6.28 6.16
C PHE A 400 6.93 -5.45 7.41
N PRO A 401 6.85 -4.09 7.36
CA PRO A 401 6.99 -3.30 8.58
C PRO A 401 5.90 -3.67 9.59
N LYS A 402 6.27 -3.80 10.86
CA LYS A 402 5.38 -4.25 11.93
C LYS A 402 4.64 -3.05 12.53
N LEU A 403 3.33 -2.99 12.36
CA LEU A 403 2.47 -2.02 13.05
C LEU A 403 1.83 -2.66 14.28
N GLY A 404 1.94 -1.99 15.42
CA GLY A 404 1.26 -2.41 16.64
C GLY A 404 -0.26 -2.32 16.51
N MET A 405 -0.96 -3.26 17.15
CA MET A 405 -2.42 -3.25 17.20
C MET A 405 -2.92 -2.04 18.00
N GLY A 406 -3.86 -1.28 17.44
CA GLY A 406 -4.56 -0.19 18.10
C GLY A 406 -5.80 -0.67 18.87
N THR A 407 -6.27 0.15 19.79
CA THR A 407 -7.44 -0.16 20.63
C THR A 407 -8.49 0.95 20.64
N PHE A 408 -8.20 2.07 19.98
CA PHE A 408 -9.07 3.26 20.01
C PHE A 408 -10.47 2.97 19.46
N THR A 409 -10.55 2.28 18.32
CA THR A 409 -11.83 1.91 17.68
C THR A 409 -12.49 0.68 18.30
N LYS A 410 -11.78 -0.06 19.16
CA LYS A 410 -12.17 -1.38 19.68
C LYS A 410 -12.28 -2.47 18.57
N GLN A 411 -11.78 -2.20 17.38
CA GLN A 411 -11.70 -3.17 16.29
C GLN A 411 -10.36 -3.92 16.26
N TYR A 412 -9.41 -3.49 17.11
CA TYR A 412 -8.09 -4.11 17.26
C TYR A 412 -7.29 -4.18 15.96
N GLN A 413 -7.43 -3.13 15.14
CA GLN A 413 -6.69 -2.97 13.88
C GLN A 413 -5.47 -2.06 14.08
N ALA A 414 -4.72 -1.80 12.99
CA ALA A 414 -3.57 -0.91 13.04
C ALA A 414 -3.72 0.28 12.07
N ALA A 415 -3.61 0.03 10.76
CA ALA A 415 -3.73 1.05 9.74
C ALA A 415 -5.02 0.90 8.94
N TRP A 416 -5.58 2.05 8.52
CA TRP A 416 -6.82 2.16 7.78
C TRP A 416 -6.65 2.89 6.45
N ALA A 417 -5.59 3.70 6.32
CA ALA A 417 -5.41 4.60 5.19
C ALA A 417 -3.97 4.60 4.68
N LEU A 418 -3.85 4.81 3.37
CA LEU A 418 -2.60 4.98 2.64
C LEU A 418 -2.66 6.20 1.75
N THR A 419 -1.53 6.91 1.63
CA THR A 419 -1.28 7.93 0.62
C THR A 419 0.22 8.05 0.37
N GLY A 420 0.63 8.78 -0.66
CA GLY A 420 2.05 8.96 -0.93
C GLY A 420 2.31 9.49 -2.33
N ASN A 421 3.55 9.36 -2.74
CA ASN A 421 4.04 9.65 -4.09
C ASN A 421 5.15 8.64 -4.47
N SER A 422 5.86 8.87 -5.56
CA SER A 422 6.95 7.99 -6.01
C SER A 422 8.11 7.83 -5.00
N ASN A 423 8.24 8.72 -4.01
CA ASN A 423 9.35 8.73 -3.05
C ASN A 423 8.95 8.31 -1.64
N TYR A 424 7.67 8.43 -1.29
CA TYR A 424 7.19 8.20 0.08
C TYR A 424 5.84 7.48 0.08
N VAL A 425 5.68 6.57 1.03
CA VAL A 425 4.40 5.98 1.42
C VAL A 425 4.08 6.41 2.84
N ALA A 426 2.92 7.00 3.06
CA ALA A 426 2.41 7.37 4.37
C ALA A 426 1.21 6.48 4.74
N MET A 427 1.16 6.06 5.99
CA MET A 427 0.08 5.26 6.57
C MET A 427 -0.58 5.99 7.72
N GLY A 428 -1.89 5.86 7.80
CA GLY A 428 -2.72 6.39 8.87
C GLY A 428 -3.58 5.31 9.51
N GLY A 429 -3.78 5.41 10.83
CA GLY A 429 -4.56 4.42 11.56
C GLY A 429 -4.66 4.73 13.04
N GLU A 430 -4.66 3.68 13.87
CA GLU A 430 -4.72 3.74 15.33
C GLU A 430 -3.55 2.99 16.01
N PHE A 431 -2.52 2.62 15.26
CA PHE A 431 -1.36 1.90 15.78
C PHE A 431 -0.58 2.73 16.81
N PRO A 432 -0.12 2.15 17.94
CA PRO A 432 0.68 2.84 18.94
C PRO A 432 2.19 2.80 18.69
N ASN A 433 2.65 1.91 17.82
CA ASN A 433 4.08 1.74 17.50
C ASN A 433 4.30 1.20 16.10
N VAL A 434 5.52 1.40 15.58
CA VAL A 434 6.01 0.87 14.31
C VAL A 434 7.37 0.21 14.55
N ASN A 435 7.56 -1.03 14.13
CA ASN A 435 8.78 -1.82 14.35
C ASN A 435 9.23 -1.79 15.83
N GLY A 436 8.27 -1.86 16.76
CA GLY A 436 8.51 -1.81 18.20
C GLY A 436 8.85 -0.42 18.78
N LYS A 437 8.95 0.62 17.95
CA LYS A 437 9.21 2.00 18.38
C LYS A 437 7.90 2.78 18.50
N ALA A 438 7.75 3.57 19.58
CA ALA A 438 6.56 4.39 19.80
C ALA A 438 6.34 5.39 18.65
N GLN A 439 5.22 5.28 17.97
CA GLN A 439 4.79 6.14 16.87
C GLN A 439 3.28 5.96 16.71
N ALA A 440 2.48 6.98 16.97
CA ALA A 440 1.03 6.85 17.08
C ALA A 440 0.28 7.40 15.86
N GLY A 441 -0.53 6.55 15.25
CA GLY A 441 -1.57 6.89 14.27
C GLY A 441 -1.09 7.30 12.89
N LEU A 442 0.14 7.76 12.72
CA LEU A 442 0.73 8.17 11.43
C LEU A 442 2.17 7.71 11.32
N VAL A 443 2.59 7.24 10.14
CA VAL A 443 3.97 6.89 9.82
C VAL A 443 4.25 7.12 8.34
N ARG A 444 5.51 7.39 8.00
CA ARG A 444 6.02 7.48 6.62
C ARG A 444 7.17 6.52 6.41
N PHE A 445 7.25 5.99 5.21
CA PHE A 445 8.37 5.21 4.69
C PHE A 445 8.86 5.85 3.41
N ALA A 446 10.16 5.77 3.13
CA ALA A 446 10.74 6.38 1.94
C ALA A 446 11.45 5.35 1.06
N VAL A 447 11.61 5.70 -0.20
CA VAL A 447 12.50 4.96 -1.10
C VAL A 447 13.94 4.97 -0.56
N LYS A 448 14.73 3.96 -0.92
CA LYS A 448 16.12 3.77 -0.48
C LYS A 448 16.96 5.07 -0.46
N ALA A 449 16.83 5.89 -1.48
CA ALA A 449 17.59 7.13 -1.60
C ALA A 449 17.31 8.16 -0.48
N SER A 450 16.15 8.07 0.15
CA SER A 450 15.69 8.99 1.21
C SER A 450 15.48 8.31 2.56
N ALA A 451 15.58 6.98 2.61
CA ALA A 451 15.42 6.20 3.83
C ALA A 451 16.72 6.14 4.64
N PRO A 452 16.66 5.95 5.96
CA PRO A 452 17.84 5.71 6.80
C PRO A 452 18.56 4.39 6.47
N ASN A 453 17.84 3.41 5.89
CA ASN A 453 18.34 2.08 5.52
C ASN A 453 19.02 1.36 6.72
N LYS A 454 18.36 1.34 7.87
CA LYS A 454 18.84 0.77 9.15
C LYS A 454 18.14 -0.51 9.56
N VAL A 455 16.99 -0.83 8.95
CA VAL A 455 16.37 -2.14 9.09
C VAL A 455 17.32 -3.17 8.50
N GLY A 456 17.48 -4.28 9.15
CA GLY A 456 18.38 -5.36 8.74
C GLY A 456 17.88 -6.71 9.23
N PRO A 457 18.67 -7.79 9.05
CA PRO A 457 18.25 -9.14 9.38
C PRO A 457 17.73 -9.28 10.82
N GLU A 458 16.63 -10.00 11.01
CA GLU A 458 15.97 -10.18 12.31
C GLU A 458 16.87 -10.94 13.28
N ALA A 459 17.43 -10.21 14.24
CA ALA A 459 18.46 -10.70 15.15
C ALA A 459 17.99 -11.87 16.03
N ALA A 460 16.72 -11.84 16.47
CA ALA A 460 16.14 -12.85 17.33
C ALA A 460 16.08 -14.25 16.67
N ASN A 461 16.13 -14.31 15.35
CA ASN A 461 16.04 -15.54 14.58
C ASN A 461 17.42 -16.12 14.20
N VAL A 462 18.52 -15.39 14.41
CA VAL A 462 19.86 -15.91 14.14
C VAL A 462 20.30 -16.79 15.30
N LYS A 463 20.10 -18.11 15.15
CA LYS A 463 20.40 -19.12 16.17
C LYS A 463 21.85 -19.61 16.08
N ALA A 464 22.34 -20.23 17.16
CA ALA A 464 23.60 -20.91 17.15
C ALA A 464 23.60 -22.06 16.11
N PRO A 465 24.63 -22.19 15.25
CA PRO A 465 24.71 -23.31 14.33
C PRO A 465 24.98 -24.60 15.07
N THR A 466 24.58 -25.73 14.47
CA THR A 466 25.02 -27.06 14.92
C THR A 466 26.30 -27.46 14.20
N VAL A 467 27.18 -28.17 14.89
CA VAL A 467 28.46 -28.61 14.33
C VAL A 467 28.62 -30.11 14.54
N ALA A 468 28.93 -30.84 13.47
CA ALA A 468 29.20 -32.28 13.50
C ALA A 468 30.55 -32.59 12.89
N LYS A 469 31.26 -33.57 13.47
CA LYS A 469 32.50 -34.11 12.91
C LYS A 469 32.18 -35.02 11.72
N THR A 470 32.92 -34.87 10.63
CA THR A 470 32.84 -35.72 9.42
C THR A 470 34.22 -36.33 9.14
N SER A 471 34.34 -37.14 8.11
CA SER A 471 35.63 -37.67 7.68
C SER A 471 36.57 -36.61 7.09
N THR A 472 36.02 -35.45 6.65
CA THR A 472 36.80 -34.42 5.92
C THR A 472 36.89 -33.09 6.65
N GLY A 473 36.21 -32.91 7.81
CA GLY A 473 36.23 -31.65 8.53
C GLY A 473 35.02 -31.48 9.47
N LEU A 474 34.82 -30.25 9.94
CA LEU A 474 33.69 -29.89 10.80
C LEU A 474 32.55 -29.36 9.97
N LYS A 475 31.43 -30.10 9.90
CA LYS A 475 30.22 -29.70 9.19
C LYS A 475 29.40 -28.77 10.08
N VAL A 476 29.26 -27.51 9.66
CA VAL A 476 28.45 -26.47 10.28
C VAL A 476 27.11 -26.43 9.58
N THR A 477 26.00 -26.49 10.32
CA THR A 477 24.63 -26.42 9.79
C THR A 477 23.86 -25.32 10.52
N TRP A 478 23.13 -24.46 9.77
CA TRP A 478 22.33 -23.39 10.34
C TRP A 478 21.05 -23.18 9.54
N THR A 479 20.07 -22.56 10.18
CA THR A 479 18.81 -22.08 9.54
C THR A 479 18.96 -20.60 9.19
N GLY A 480 18.34 -20.16 8.11
CA GLY A 480 18.25 -18.77 7.71
C GLY A 480 17.54 -17.90 8.73
N THR A 481 17.60 -16.61 8.56
CA THR A 481 16.73 -15.60 9.15
C THR A 481 16.11 -14.78 8.03
N TRP A 482 15.24 -13.83 8.34
CA TRP A 482 14.59 -12.97 7.38
C TRP A 482 14.82 -11.49 7.71
N ASP A 483 14.45 -10.63 6.78
CA ASP A 483 14.53 -9.18 6.87
C ASP A 483 13.20 -8.57 6.45
N MET A 484 12.84 -7.39 6.98
CA MET A 484 11.54 -6.77 6.74
C MET A 484 11.38 -6.18 5.33
N ASP A 485 12.50 -5.87 4.66
CA ASP A 485 12.50 -5.25 3.32
C ASP A 485 13.60 -5.80 2.39
N ASN A 486 14.23 -6.93 2.76
CA ASN A 486 15.26 -7.58 1.97
C ASN A 486 15.13 -9.10 2.00
N GLY A 487 14.67 -9.71 0.90
CA GLY A 487 14.55 -11.17 0.82
C GLY A 487 15.88 -11.90 0.61
N TRP A 488 16.87 -11.26 -0.04
CA TRP A 488 18.17 -11.86 -0.31
C TRP A 488 19.21 -11.47 0.72
N LEU A 489 19.66 -12.45 1.52
CA LEU A 489 20.64 -12.26 2.60
C LEU A 489 21.94 -13.01 2.32
N HIS A 490 23.06 -12.48 2.84
CA HIS A 490 24.36 -13.11 2.85
C HIS A 490 24.64 -13.72 4.22
N TYR A 491 24.98 -15.00 4.25
CA TYR A 491 25.29 -15.78 5.43
C TYR A 491 26.78 -16.10 5.45
N GLU A 492 27.49 -15.63 6.45
CA GLU A 492 28.91 -15.82 6.63
C GLU A 492 29.19 -16.74 7.83
N VAL A 493 30.03 -17.76 7.64
CA VAL A 493 30.46 -18.66 8.71
C VAL A 493 31.74 -18.13 9.32
N LEU A 494 31.72 -17.88 10.62
CA LEU A 494 32.87 -17.42 11.41
C LEU A 494 33.30 -18.54 12.35
N ARG A 495 34.63 -18.78 12.48
CA ARG A 495 35.21 -19.76 13.40
C ARG A 495 35.84 -19.04 14.59
N ASP A 496 35.58 -19.54 15.79
CA ASP A 496 36.12 -19.07 17.06
C ASP A 496 35.87 -17.55 17.26
N SER A 497 36.88 -16.79 17.63
CA SER A 497 36.81 -15.34 17.77
C SER A 497 37.06 -14.55 16.47
N SER A 498 37.32 -15.26 15.34
CA SER A 498 37.64 -14.61 14.08
C SER A 498 36.46 -13.75 13.57
N THR A 499 36.78 -12.60 13.01
CA THR A 499 35.87 -11.73 12.27
C THR A 499 35.93 -11.98 10.75
N THR A 500 36.92 -12.77 10.30
CA THR A 500 37.07 -13.17 8.89
C THR A 500 36.19 -14.38 8.60
N ALA A 501 35.36 -14.26 7.58
CA ALA A 501 34.46 -15.33 7.17
C ALA A 501 35.23 -16.47 6.47
N LEU A 502 34.93 -17.72 6.83
CA LEU A 502 35.40 -18.90 6.13
C LEU A 502 34.71 -19.10 4.79
N THR A 503 33.44 -18.68 4.70
CA THR A 503 32.62 -18.73 3.50
C THR A 503 31.51 -17.69 3.61
N SER A 504 30.92 -17.30 2.45
CA SER A 504 29.73 -16.49 2.36
C SER A 504 28.77 -17.10 1.34
N VAL A 505 27.51 -17.25 1.72
CA VAL A 505 26.46 -17.83 0.89
C VAL A 505 25.30 -16.86 0.79
N LYS A 506 24.89 -16.49 -0.43
CA LYS A 506 23.68 -15.68 -0.68
C LYS A 506 22.47 -16.59 -0.81
N ARG A 507 21.40 -16.32 -0.03
CA ARG A 507 20.15 -17.07 -0.08
C ARG A 507 18.94 -16.14 0.02
N LEU A 508 17.88 -16.47 -0.72
CA LEU A 508 16.54 -15.94 -0.47
C LEU A 508 16.02 -16.56 0.82
N SER A 509 15.54 -15.74 1.72
CA SER A 509 15.04 -16.17 3.02
C SER A 509 13.86 -15.27 3.43
N LYS A 510 12.78 -15.89 3.85
CA LYS A 510 11.54 -15.22 4.23
C LYS A 510 11.09 -15.75 5.59
N PHE A 511 10.29 -15.02 6.34
CA PHE A 511 9.83 -15.46 7.67
C PHE A 511 8.99 -16.75 7.62
N TRP A 512 8.48 -17.13 6.47
CA TRP A 512 7.72 -18.37 6.24
C TRP A 512 8.52 -19.44 5.47
N ASP A 513 9.72 -19.11 5.00
CA ASP A 513 10.60 -20.04 4.26
C ASP A 513 12.06 -19.70 4.58
N GLU A 514 12.51 -20.16 5.76
CA GLU A 514 13.86 -20.00 6.25
C GLU A 514 14.72 -21.19 5.81
N PRO A 515 15.64 -21.03 4.83
CA PRO A 515 16.39 -22.15 4.28
C PRO A 515 17.41 -22.73 5.29
N SER A 516 17.55 -24.05 5.27
CA SER A 516 18.67 -24.72 5.95
C SER A 516 19.91 -24.70 5.06
N MET A 517 21.07 -24.39 5.64
CA MET A 517 22.35 -24.25 4.95
C MET A 517 23.46 -25.03 5.67
N THR A 518 24.46 -25.46 4.91
CA THR A 518 25.61 -26.19 5.48
C THR A 518 26.91 -25.72 4.85
N PHE A 519 27.99 -25.81 5.65
CA PHE A 519 29.37 -25.62 5.21
C PHE A 519 30.26 -26.60 5.94
N THR A 520 31.25 -27.19 5.25
CA THR A 520 32.24 -28.06 5.88
C THR A 520 33.60 -27.36 5.96
N ASP A 521 34.04 -27.07 7.16
CA ASP A 521 35.37 -26.51 7.41
C ASP A 521 36.43 -27.63 7.36
N THR A 522 37.02 -27.78 6.19
CA THR A 522 38.10 -28.75 5.94
C THR A 522 39.48 -28.25 6.37
N LYS A 523 39.57 -26.97 6.81
CA LYS A 523 40.79 -26.29 7.22
C LYS A 523 40.83 -26.03 8.72
N ALA A 524 39.95 -26.64 9.50
CA ALA A 524 40.00 -26.54 10.95
C ALA A 524 41.30 -27.21 11.47
N ALA A 525 42.06 -26.52 12.31
CA ALA A 525 43.21 -27.13 13.02
C ALA A 525 42.70 -28.16 14.03
N LYS A 526 43.59 -29.03 14.50
CA LYS A 526 43.21 -29.92 15.62
C LYS A 526 42.98 -29.10 16.87
N GLY A 527 41.89 -29.39 17.59
CA GLY A 527 41.52 -28.67 18.79
C GLY A 527 40.00 -28.40 18.91
N LYS A 528 39.63 -27.62 19.90
CA LYS A 528 38.23 -27.20 20.12
C LYS A 528 37.91 -25.97 19.27
N HIS A 529 36.82 -26.04 18.55
CA HIS A 529 36.33 -24.94 17.72
C HIS A 529 34.85 -24.63 18.01
N THR A 530 34.47 -23.36 17.88
CA THR A 530 33.11 -22.85 17.89
C THR A 530 32.82 -22.11 16.58
N TYR A 531 31.58 -22.05 16.19
CA TYR A 531 31.16 -21.35 14.96
C TYR A 531 30.01 -20.40 15.24
N ARG A 532 29.97 -19.28 14.52
CA ARG A 532 28.89 -18.30 14.53
C ARG A 532 28.47 -17.99 13.11
N ILE A 533 27.22 -17.60 12.95
CA ILE A 533 26.71 -17.11 11.68
C ILE A 533 26.56 -15.61 11.76
N ARG A 534 27.18 -14.89 10.82
CA ARG A 534 26.94 -13.47 10.59
C ARG A 534 26.08 -13.32 9.35
N VAL A 535 24.95 -12.62 9.49
CA VAL A 535 24.01 -12.37 8.40
C VAL A 535 24.09 -10.91 8.00
N LYS A 536 24.10 -10.65 6.71
CA LYS A 536 24.14 -9.31 6.13
C LYS A 536 23.01 -9.14 5.12
N ASP A 537 22.36 -8.01 5.16
CA ASP A 537 21.49 -7.55 4.07
C ASP A 537 22.32 -6.92 2.91
N PRO A 538 21.70 -6.57 1.78
CA PRO A 538 22.38 -5.90 0.68
C PRO A 538 22.88 -4.48 0.99
N LEU A 539 22.38 -3.84 2.07
CA LEU A 539 22.78 -2.49 2.50
C LEU A 539 23.94 -2.48 3.48
N GLY A 540 24.36 -3.67 3.94
CA GLY A 540 25.46 -3.83 4.86
C GLY A 540 25.05 -3.83 6.33
N ASN A 541 23.75 -3.82 6.68
CA ASN A 541 23.31 -4.06 8.04
C ASN A 541 23.64 -5.51 8.41
N THR A 542 24.22 -5.72 9.59
CA THR A 542 24.75 -7.02 9.99
C THR A 542 24.27 -7.43 11.36
N VAL A 543 24.00 -8.73 11.49
CA VAL A 543 23.72 -9.39 12.77
C VAL A 543 24.63 -10.61 12.89
N THR A 544 25.21 -10.85 14.07
CA THR A 544 25.96 -12.06 14.36
C THR A 544 25.28 -12.84 15.48
N GLY A 545 24.92 -14.07 15.19
CA GLY A 545 24.25 -14.96 16.14
C GLY A 545 25.22 -15.52 17.23
N PRO A 546 24.68 -16.28 18.19
CA PRO A 546 25.45 -16.92 19.24
C PRO A 546 26.36 -17.99 18.69
N ALA A 547 27.40 -18.32 19.47
CA ALA A 547 28.33 -19.38 19.13
C ALA A 547 27.70 -20.78 19.30
N SER A 548 28.12 -21.72 18.46
CA SER A 548 27.79 -23.14 18.63
C SER A 548 28.38 -23.68 19.92
N ALA A 549 27.93 -24.87 20.35
CA ALA A 549 28.70 -25.68 21.26
C ALA A 549 30.12 -25.94 20.69
N ALA A 550 31.12 -26.03 21.55
CA ALA A 550 32.48 -26.35 21.14
C ALA A 550 32.59 -27.81 20.69
N VAL A 551 33.20 -28.03 19.54
CA VAL A 551 33.44 -29.36 18.96
C VAL A 551 34.94 -29.58 18.77
N THR A 552 35.44 -30.75 19.19
CA THR A 552 36.84 -31.10 19.02
C THR A 552 37.07 -31.77 17.66
N TRP A 553 37.96 -31.18 16.87
CA TRP A 553 38.43 -31.74 15.58
C TRP A 553 39.58 -32.72 15.78
#